data_858a96938ab90a2fb304e618c4c1473a
#
_entry.id   858a96938ab90a2fb304e618c4c1473a
#
_cell.length_a   1.000
_cell.length_b   1.000
_cell.length_c   1.000
_cell.angle_alpha   90.00
_cell.angle_beta   90.00
_cell.angle_gamma   90.00
#
_symmetry.space_group_name_H-M   'P 1'
#
loop_
_entity.id
_entity.type
_entity.pdbx_description
1 polymer ?
#
loop_
_entity_poly.entity_id
_entity_poly.type
_entity_poly.pdbx_seq_one_letter_code
_entity_poly.pdbx_strand_id
1 'polypeptide(L)'
;MNNIFSKIELAFISLMHQKSRTILTVIAIAIGIASLIVIMSAGDGLKSTVLSELEAYGSDVISIETKIPGKRPVESASEMSLGVTTITTFKNSDVDAIAALPNVENYYSYIIGQEIIKYEGNAKGVMVFGYGANSVLFEKLKIKEGRFYSLEEEESIAPVIVLGGSIKEFLFGDNDAIGQKVKLRNVSFRVVGVMEKRGAISGFDMDSMVYIPTLTMQKRLLDTDYVMGASVSVKDIDKIDQTKEEIIELLRERHNIDDPDEDDFEVMTMVEVQNMVEVVFSTITLLLSIIVAVSLIVGGVGITNIMYVSVIERTFEIGLRRAIGAKRRDILWQFLLEAIILTFLGGVLGVIIGIAVSYLVYLLAISFGINWSFNVSIFSVIMALVFSVSIGIIAGVYPAKEAAKVDPIEALRKE
;
A
#
# COMPACT_ATOMS: atom_id res chain seq x y z
N MET A 1 31.68 -39.72 19.21
CA MET A 1 30.29 -39.66 18.71
C MET A 1 29.87 -38.19 18.59
N ASN A 2 29.86 -37.68 17.34
CA ASN A 2 29.51 -36.28 17.08
C ASN A 2 27.97 -36.15 16.98
N ASN A 3 27.26 -36.26 18.07
CA ASN A 3 25.82 -36.05 18.05
C ASN A 3 25.54 -34.54 18.10
N ILE A 4 25.01 -33.97 17.01
CA ILE A 4 24.51 -32.60 16.93
C ILE A 4 23.51 -32.35 18.08
N PHE A 5 22.69 -33.35 18.43
CA PHE A 5 21.73 -33.28 19.54
C PHE A 5 22.37 -32.94 20.89
N SER A 6 23.51 -33.56 21.24
CA SER A 6 24.19 -33.23 22.51
C SER A 6 24.77 -31.80 22.52
N LYS A 7 25.14 -31.25 21.36
CA LYS A 7 25.62 -29.86 21.24
C LYS A 7 24.45 -28.87 21.40
N ILE A 8 23.26 -29.19 20.87
CA ILE A 8 22.05 -28.38 21.03
C ILE A 8 21.59 -28.38 22.49
N GLU A 9 21.60 -29.54 23.17
CA GLU A 9 21.26 -29.68 24.58
C GLU A 9 22.18 -28.86 25.47
N LEU A 10 23.50 -28.93 25.24
CA LEU A 10 24.49 -28.10 25.95
C LEU A 10 24.31 -26.62 25.71
N ALA A 11 23.99 -26.20 24.49
CA ALA A 11 23.68 -24.80 24.18
C ALA A 11 22.43 -24.32 24.92
N PHE A 12 21.38 -25.13 24.99
CA PHE A 12 20.15 -24.79 25.68
C PHE A 12 20.36 -24.66 27.20
N ILE A 13 21.09 -25.59 27.83
CA ILE A 13 21.45 -25.54 29.27
C ILE A 13 22.24 -24.27 29.57
N SER A 14 23.21 -23.93 28.69
CA SER A 14 24.02 -22.73 28.84
C SER A 14 23.18 -21.45 28.85
N LEU A 15 22.21 -21.34 27.95
CA LEU A 15 21.32 -20.19 27.86
C LEU A 15 20.43 -20.01 29.10
N MET A 16 20.06 -21.10 29.74
CA MET A 16 19.29 -21.10 31.00
C MET A 16 20.06 -20.57 32.24
N HIS A 17 21.38 -20.58 32.20
CA HIS A 17 22.21 -20.06 33.30
C HIS A 17 22.30 -18.52 33.30
N GLN A 18 22.18 -17.84 32.16
CA GLN A 18 22.24 -16.37 32.05
C GLN A 18 20.90 -15.76 31.63
N LYS A 19 19.83 -16.03 32.39
CA LYS A 19 18.43 -15.73 32.03
C LYS A 19 18.18 -14.28 31.60
N SER A 20 18.65 -13.31 32.40
CA SER A 20 18.37 -11.89 32.14
C SER A 20 18.96 -11.41 30.79
N ARG A 21 20.18 -11.86 30.49
CA ARG A 21 20.90 -11.51 29.27
C ARG A 21 20.27 -12.19 28.04
N THR A 22 19.95 -13.47 28.16
CA THR A 22 19.23 -14.25 27.15
C THR A 22 17.88 -13.63 26.80
N ILE A 23 17.09 -13.29 27.82
CA ILE A 23 15.77 -12.67 27.61
C ILE A 23 15.89 -11.32 26.88
N LEU A 24 16.83 -10.45 27.31
CA LEU A 24 17.02 -9.15 26.67
C LEU A 24 17.40 -9.27 25.20
N THR A 25 18.28 -10.23 24.87
CA THR A 25 18.72 -10.50 23.51
C THR A 25 17.58 -11.02 22.64
N VAL A 26 16.83 -12.00 23.17
CA VAL A 26 15.68 -12.59 22.47
C VAL A 26 14.61 -11.53 22.21
N ILE A 27 14.33 -10.65 23.18
CA ILE A 27 13.38 -9.54 23.00
C ILE A 27 13.85 -8.57 21.95
N ALA A 28 15.13 -8.18 21.93
CA ALA A 28 15.66 -7.26 20.93
C ALA A 28 15.51 -7.79 19.51
N ILE A 29 15.79 -9.10 19.29
CA ILE A 29 15.60 -9.76 17.99
C ILE A 29 14.11 -9.86 17.68
N ALA A 30 13.30 -10.26 18.67
CA ALA A 30 11.86 -10.42 18.49
C ALA A 30 11.18 -9.12 18.05
N ILE A 31 11.58 -7.96 18.61
CA ILE A 31 11.07 -6.65 18.20
C ILE A 31 11.45 -6.37 16.74
N GLY A 32 12.69 -6.60 16.33
CA GLY A 32 13.13 -6.39 14.95
C GLY A 32 12.39 -7.28 13.95
N ILE A 33 12.25 -8.57 14.27
CA ILE A 33 11.53 -9.52 13.42
C ILE A 33 10.02 -9.24 13.42
N ALA A 34 9.44 -8.87 14.56
CA ALA A 34 8.03 -8.46 14.62
C ALA A 34 7.77 -7.23 13.75
N SER A 35 8.65 -6.22 13.80
CA SER A 35 8.55 -5.04 12.93
C SER A 35 8.61 -5.41 11.44
N LEU A 36 9.47 -6.36 11.05
CA LEU A 36 9.53 -6.86 9.68
C LEU A 36 8.21 -7.49 9.24
N ILE A 37 7.65 -8.38 10.05
CA ILE A 37 6.36 -9.03 9.74
C ILE A 37 5.23 -8.02 9.65
N VAL A 38 5.17 -7.04 10.58
CA VAL A 38 4.13 -6.00 10.58
C VAL A 38 4.23 -5.15 9.31
N ILE A 39 5.42 -4.71 8.92
CA ILE A 39 5.64 -3.89 7.72
C ILE A 39 5.27 -4.65 6.46
N MET A 40 5.72 -5.90 6.32
CA MET A 40 5.37 -6.72 5.14
C MET A 40 3.87 -7.00 5.08
N SER A 41 3.27 -7.39 6.21
CA SER A 41 1.82 -7.64 6.28
C SER A 41 0.99 -6.39 5.99
N ALA A 42 1.41 -5.22 6.50
CA ALA A 42 0.74 -3.95 6.23
C ALA A 42 0.87 -3.54 4.76
N GLY A 43 2.06 -3.69 4.18
CA GLY A 43 2.31 -3.43 2.76
C GLY A 43 1.47 -4.32 1.85
N ASP A 44 1.47 -5.64 2.10
CA ASP A 44 0.68 -6.61 1.34
C ASP A 44 -0.83 -6.36 1.50
N GLY A 45 -1.28 -6.05 2.71
CA GLY A 45 -2.68 -5.75 3.00
C GLY A 45 -3.17 -4.51 2.26
N LEU A 46 -2.41 -3.41 2.32
CA LEU A 46 -2.77 -2.17 1.63
C LEU A 46 -2.71 -2.33 0.10
N LYS A 47 -1.64 -2.98 -0.41
CA LYS A 47 -1.53 -3.32 -1.83
C LYS A 47 -2.73 -4.13 -2.31
N SER A 48 -3.09 -5.21 -1.60
CA SER A 48 -4.23 -6.06 -1.94
C SER A 48 -5.55 -5.28 -1.94
N THR A 49 -5.75 -4.39 -0.98
CA THR A 49 -6.94 -3.53 -0.92
C THR A 49 -7.03 -2.63 -2.14
N VAL A 50 -5.94 -1.93 -2.50
CA VAL A 50 -5.93 -1.03 -3.67
C VAL A 50 -6.11 -1.82 -4.97
N LEU A 51 -5.41 -2.94 -5.14
CA LEU A 51 -5.54 -3.77 -6.36
C LEU A 51 -6.95 -4.35 -6.50
N SER A 52 -7.61 -4.78 -5.41
CA SER A 52 -8.98 -5.30 -5.47
C SER A 52 -10.00 -4.23 -5.90
N GLU A 53 -9.78 -2.97 -5.54
CA GLU A 53 -10.60 -1.86 -6.03
C GLU A 53 -10.35 -1.61 -7.53
N LEU A 54 -9.09 -1.66 -7.98
CA LEU A 54 -8.75 -1.51 -9.39
C LEU A 54 -9.30 -2.67 -10.26
N GLU A 55 -9.29 -3.91 -9.75
CA GLU A 55 -9.91 -5.04 -10.43
C GLU A 55 -11.43 -4.86 -10.65
N ALA A 56 -12.06 -4.03 -9.82
CA ALA A 56 -13.47 -3.71 -9.98
C ALA A 56 -13.77 -2.93 -11.27
N TYR A 57 -12.81 -2.18 -11.81
CA TYR A 57 -12.98 -1.42 -13.06
C TYR A 57 -12.96 -2.32 -14.31
N GLY A 58 -12.39 -3.50 -14.25
CA GLY A 58 -12.25 -4.42 -15.39
C GLY A 58 -10.91 -4.22 -16.11
N SER A 59 -10.47 -5.29 -16.78
CA SER A 59 -9.21 -5.28 -17.54
C SER A 59 -9.37 -4.72 -18.97
N ASP A 60 -10.60 -4.43 -19.38
CA ASP A 60 -11.01 -3.90 -20.68
C ASP A 60 -11.05 -2.37 -20.71
N VAL A 61 -10.61 -1.71 -19.63
CA VAL A 61 -10.67 -0.25 -19.51
C VAL A 61 -9.31 0.40 -19.81
N ILE A 62 -9.36 1.48 -20.57
CA ILE A 62 -8.25 2.42 -20.80
C ILE A 62 -8.62 3.73 -20.11
N SER A 63 -7.74 4.23 -19.24
CA SER A 63 -7.84 5.53 -18.58
C SER A 63 -7.03 6.56 -19.36
N ILE A 64 -7.62 7.72 -19.61
CA ILE A 64 -6.98 8.87 -20.21
C ILE A 64 -7.01 10.01 -19.18
N GLU A 65 -5.85 10.49 -18.76
CA GLU A 65 -5.73 11.56 -17.78
C GLU A 65 -4.91 12.71 -18.35
N THR A 66 -5.20 13.94 -17.90
CA THR A 66 -4.35 15.08 -18.24
C THR A 66 -3.06 15.03 -17.42
N LYS A 67 -1.93 15.36 -18.03
CA LYS A 67 -0.64 15.51 -17.36
C LYS A 67 0.08 16.80 -17.77
N ILE A 68 0.95 17.29 -16.88
CA ILE A 68 1.80 18.44 -17.18
C ILE A 68 2.93 17.97 -18.12
N PRO A 69 3.11 18.59 -19.31
CA PRO A 69 4.18 18.21 -20.22
C PRO A 69 5.56 18.15 -19.58
N GLY A 70 6.36 17.15 -19.96
CA GLY A 70 7.69 16.93 -19.40
C GLY A 70 7.75 16.40 -17.97
N LYS A 71 6.61 16.13 -17.32
CA LYS A 71 6.54 15.58 -15.97
C LYS A 71 6.01 14.16 -15.95
N ARG A 72 6.44 13.40 -14.93
CA ARG A 72 5.89 12.08 -14.69
C ARG A 72 4.47 12.16 -14.11
N PRO A 73 3.62 11.15 -14.30
CA PRO A 73 2.23 11.16 -13.85
C PRO A 73 2.04 11.55 -12.40
N VAL A 74 2.85 10.97 -11.49
CA VAL A 74 2.77 11.23 -10.04
C VAL A 74 3.11 12.69 -9.70
N GLU A 75 4.07 13.28 -10.39
CA GLU A 75 4.45 14.69 -10.21
C GLU A 75 3.36 15.63 -10.72
N SER A 76 2.80 15.31 -11.90
CA SER A 76 1.67 16.03 -12.49
C SER A 76 0.43 15.99 -11.59
N ALA A 77 0.04 14.81 -11.13
CA ALA A 77 -1.10 14.63 -10.24
C ALA A 77 -0.94 15.41 -8.93
N SER A 78 0.26 15.45 -8.36
CA SER A 78 0.54 16.19 -7.13
C SER A 78 0.37 17.70 -7.33
N GLU A 79 0.91 18.27 -8.40
CA GLU A 79 0.80 19.72 -8.68
C GLU A 79 -0.62 20.12 -9.07
N MET A 80 -1.33 19.29 -9.84
CA MET A 80 -2.73 19.53 -10.18
C MET A 80 -3.62 19.47 -8.94
N SER A 81 -3.39 18.52 -8.03
CA SER A 81 -4.15 18.41 -6.78
C SER A 81 -3.92 19.59 -5.82
N LEU A 82 -2.75 20.21 -5.89
CA LEU A 82 -2.42 21.44 -5.14
C LEU A 82 -2.97 22.71 -5.83
N GLY A 83 -3.60 22.58 -7.00
CA GLY A 83 -4.15 23.71 -7.76
C GLY A 83 -3.09 24.63 -8.37
N VAL A 84 -1.85 24.15 -8.50
CA VAL A 84 -0.72 24.93 -9.06
C VAL A 84 -0.87 25.08 -10.58
N THR A 85 -1.32 24.02 -11.25
CA THR A 85 -1.50 24.00 -12.71
C THR A 85 -2.75 23.21 -13.05
N THR A 86 -3.54 23.72 -14.01
CA THR A 86 -4.69 23.02 -14.57
C THR A 86 -4.47 22.91 -16.07
N ILE A 87 -4.54 21.69 -16.59
CA ILE A 87 -4.51 21.43 -18.03
C ILE A 87 -5.93 21.63 -18.58
N THR A 88 -6.06 22.42 -19.63
CA THR A 88 -7.34 22.83 -20.23
C THR A 88 -7.48 22.44 -21.70
N THR A 89 -6.50 21.72 -22.21
CA THR A 89 -6.44 21.28 -23.63
C THR A 89 -7.36 20.10 -23.90
N PHE A 90 -7.53 19.18 -22.92
CA PHE A 90 -8.37 17.99 -23.07
C PHE A 90 -9.85 18.34 -22.92
N LYS A 91 -10.64 18.14 -23.97
CA LYS A 91 -12.05 18.56 -24.05
C LYS A 91 -12.99 17.40 -24.36
N ASN A 92 -14.30 17.64 -24.16
CA ASN A 92 -15.30 16.65 -24.53
C ASN A 92 -15.22 16.26 -26.04
N SER A 93 -14.83 17.20 -26.94
CA SER A 93 -14.63 16.89 -28.36
C SER A 93 -13.52 15.86 -28.63
N ASP A 94 -12.53 15.76 -27.73
CA ASP A 94 -11.46 14.76 -27.83
C ASP A 94 -11.98 13.42 -27.36
N VAL A 95 -12.79 13.41 -26.31
CA VAL A 95 -13.48 12.21 -25.81
C VAL A 95 -14.46 11.66 -26.86
N ASP A 96 -15.22 12.53 -27.55
CA ASP A 96 -16.12 12.14 -28.65
C ASP A 96 -15.33 11.53 -29.82
N ALA A 97 -14.16 12.08 -30.14
CA ALA A 97 -13.29 11.54 -31.19
C ALA A 97 -12.72 10.16 -30.82
N ILE A 98 -12.33 9.98 -29.57
CA ILE A 98 -11.89 8.67 -29.01
C ILE A 98 -13.04 7.66 -29.05
N ALA A 99 -14.24 8.06 -28.67
CA ALA A 99 -15.43 7.23 -28.72
C ALA A 99 -15.81 6.73 -30.13
N ALA A 100 -15.39 7.46 -31.16
CA ALA A 100 -15.60 7.06 -32.55
C ALA A 100 -14.63 5.97 -33.03
N LEU A 101 -13.60 5.61 -32.28
CA LEU A 101 -12.66 4.54 -32.65
C LEU A 101 -13.38 3.18 -32.69
N PRO A 102 -13.02 2.29 -33.65
CA PRO A 102 -13.78 1.06 -33.90
C PRO A 102 -13.87 0.10 -32.71
N ASN A 103 -12.82 0.02 -31.92
CA ASN A 103 -12.73 -0.90 -30.79
C ASN A 103 -13.25 -0.32 -29.44
N VAL A 104 -13.65 0.95 -29.41
CA VAL A 104 -14.28 1.55 -28.22
C VAL A 104 -15.74 1.13 -28.14
N GLU A 105 -16.17 0.68 -26.97
CA GLU A 105 -17.54 0.24 -26.69
C GLU A 105 -18.33 1.30 -25.91
N ASN A 106 -17.82 1.71 -24.74
CA ASN A 106 -18.41 2.72 -23.88
C ASN A 106 -17.34 3.72 -23.45
N TYR A 107 -17.80 4.89 -23.05
CA TYR A 107 -16.92 5.93 -22.53
C TYR A 107 -17.64 6.84 -21.54
N TYR A 108 -16.87 7.52 -20.70
CA TYR A 108 -17.31 8.68 -19.95
C TYR A 108 -16.14 9.63 -19.70
N SER A 109 -16.42 10.92 -19.59
CA SER A 109 -15.48 11.95 -19.17
C SER A 109 -15.70 12.35 -17.73
N TYR A 110 -14.69 12.94 -17.08
CA TYR A 110 -14.84 13.41 -15.73
C TYR A 110 -14.08 14.72 -15.44
N ILE A 111 -14.60 15.46 -14.50
CA ILE A 111 -13.99 16.64 -13.89
C ILE A 111 -14.28 16.62 -12.39
N ILE A 112 -13.30 16.98 -11.59
CA ILE A 112 -13.40 16.96 -10.11
C ILE A 112 -13.26 18.38 -9.58
N GLY A 113 -14.03 18.73 -8.57
CA GLY A 113 -13.92 20.02 -7.90
C GLY A 113 -14.36 19.95 -6.43
N GLN A 114 -14.13 21.03 -5.72
CA GLN A 114 -14.58 21.19 -4.34
C GLN A 114 -15.61 22.31 -4.25
N GLU A 115 -16.73 22.03 -3.57
CA GLU A 115 -17.81 22.99 -3.38
C GLU A 115 -18.43 22.87 -2.00
N ILE A 116 -19.24 23.86 -1.64
CA ILE A 116 -20.05 23.80 -0.43
C ILE A 116 -21.49 23.43 -0.80
N ILE A 117 -21.94 22.25 -0.33
CA ILE A 117 -23.34 21.84 -0.43
C ILE A 117 -24.13 22.42 0.71
N LYS A 118 -25.36 22.91 0.42
CA LYS A 118 -26.27 23.55 1.41
C LYS A 118 -27.68 23.01 1.29
N TYR A 119 -28.29 22.77 2.47
CA TYR A 119 -29.69 22.39 2.59
C TYR A 119 -30.24 22.88 3.94
N GLU A 120 -31.32 23.67 3.95
CA GLU A 120 -32.06 24.13 5.15
C GLU A 120 -31.18 24.61 6.32
N GLY A 121 -30.16 25.41 6.01
CA GLY A 121 -29.22 25.95 7.02
C GLY A 121 -28.00 25.09 7.30
N ASN A 122 -27.98 23.81 6.92
CA ASN A 122 -26.81 22.94 6.97
C ASN A 122 -25.88 23.21 5.77
N ALA A 123 -24.60 23.30 6.01
CA ALA A 123 -23.60 23.50 4.97
C ALA A 123 -22.35 22.62 5.23
N LYS A 124 -21.84 21.96 4.21
CA LYS A 124 -20.63 21.11 4.29
C LYS A 124 -19.80 21.24 3.01
N GLY A 125 -18.48 21.31 3.15
CA GLY A 125 -17.55 21.17 2.03
C GLY A 125 -17.58 19.73 1.52
N VAL A 126 -17.72 19.57 0.21
CA VAL A 126 -17.79 18.26 -0.45
C VAL A 126 -16.90 18.25 -1.70
N MET A 127 -16.35 17.09 -2.02
CA MET A 127 -15.82 16.85 -3.36
C MET A 127 -16.99 16.58 -4.31
N VAL A 128 -16.97 17.27 -5.43
CA VAL A 128 -17.96 17.13 -6.50
C VAL A 128 -17.31 16.41 -7.67
N PHE A 129 -17.84 15.26 -8.02
CA PHE A 129 -17.47 14.50 -9.19
C PHE A 129 -18.46 14.79 -10.31
N GLY A 130 -18.00 15.54 -11.30
CA GLY A 130 -18.68 15.69 -12.56
C GLY A 130 -18.35 14.48 -13.44
N TYR A 131 -19.20 13.48 -13.42
CA TYR A 131 -19.00 12.21 -14.11
C TYR A 131 -20.01 12.06 -15.25
N GLY A 132 -19.59 11.47 -16.38
CA GLY A 132 -20.50 11.07 -17.43
C GLY A 132 -21.50 10.00 -16.95
N ALA A 133 -22.70 9.97 -17.51
CA ALA A 133 -23.77 9.06 -17.09
C ALA A 133 -23.35 7.58 -17.18
N ASN A 134 -22.50 7.23 -18.13
CA ASN A 134 -21.98 5.88 -18.31
C ASN A 134 -20.97 5.44 -17.23
N SER A 135 -20.48 6.35 -16.37
CA SER A 135 -19.52 6.01 -15.31
C SER A 135 -20.03 4.89 -14.38
N VAL A 136 -21.34 4.75 -14.22
CA VAL A 136 -21.96 3.68 -13.44
C VAL A 136 -21.60 2.28 -13.96
N LEU A 137 -21.36 2.14 -15.26
CA LEU A 137 -20.98 0.88 -15.90
C LEU A 137 -19.53 0.52 -15.56
N PHE A 138 -18.65 1.51 -15.47
CA PHE A 138 -17.22 1.35 -15.20
C PHE A 138 -16.93 1.15 -13.71
N GLU A 139 -17.46 2.03 -12.88
CA GLU A 139 -17.11 2.13 -11.46
C GLU A 139 -17.97 1.25 -10.55
N LYS A 140 -18.87 0.44 -11.13
CA LYS A 140 -19.80 -0.44 -10.39
C LYS A 140 -20.46 0.29 -9.21
N LEU A 141 -20.86 1.53 -9.46
CA LEU A 141 -21.50 2.39 -8.46
C LEU A 141 -22.81 1.76 -8.00
N LYS A 142 -22.94 1.56 -6.69
CA LYS A 142 -24.17 1.00 -6.10
C LYS A 142 -25.04 2.11 -5.54
N ILE A 143 -26.26 2.20 -6.04
CA ILE A 143 -27.28 3.14 -5.57
C ILE A 143 -28.10 2.46 -4.49
N LYS A 144 -28.21 3.09 -3.32
CA LYS A 144 -29.02 2.63 -2.21
C LYS A 144 -30.47 3.06 -2.36
N GLU A 145 -30.69 4.32 -2.76
CA GLU A 145 -32.02 4.93 -2.90
C GLU A 145 -32.08 5.74 -4.21
N GLY A 146 -33.21 5.67 -4.93
CA GLY A 146 -33.36 6.36 -6.20
C GLY A 146 -32.61 5.71 -7.36
N ARG A 147 -31.96 6.55 -8.19
CA ARG A 147 -31.21 6.12 -9.38
C ARG A 147 -30.02 7.02 -9.66
N PHE A 148 -29.12 6.60 -10.53
CA PHE A 148 -28.13 7.48 -11.15
C PHE A 148 -28.83 8.34 -12.23
N TYR A 149 -28.20 9.44 -12.64
CA TYR A 149 -28.73 10.26 -13.75
C TYR A 149 -28.53 9.55 -15.09
N SER A 150 -29.40 9.89 -16.04
CA SER A 150 -29.40 9.31 -17.38
C SER A 150 -28.54 10.13 -18.35
N LEU A 151 -28.21 9.54 -19.50
CA LEU A 151 -27.53 10.23 -20.61
C LEU A 151 -28.34 11.45 -21.09
N GLU A 152 -29.67 11.35 -21.17
CA GLU A 152 -30.53 12.48 -21.52
C GLU A 152 -30.44 13.65 -20.51
N GLU A 153 -30.31 13.33 -19.21
CA GLU A 153 -30.11 14.35 -18.16
C GLU A 153 -28.70 14.98 -18.26
N GLU A 154 -27.69 14.25 -18.69
CA GLU A 154 -26.35 14.78 -18.97
C GLU A 154 -26.38 15.71 -20.19
N GLU A 155 -26.87 15.24 -21.33
CA GLU A 155 -26.96 16.00 -22.57
C GLU A 155 -27.80 17.28 -22.43
N SER A 156 -28.88 17.22 -21.64
CA SER A 156 -29.72 18.39 -21.36
C SER A 156 -29.16 19.32 -20.31
N ILE A 157 -27.96 19.06 -19.78
CA ILE A 157 -27.30 19.84 -18.71
C ILE A 157 -28.24 19.97 -17.49
N ALA A 158 -28.95 18.89 -17.14
CA ALA A 158 -29.93 18.88 -16.09
C ALA A 158 -29.25 19.09 -14.71
N PRO A 159 -29.79 19.95 -13.83
CA PRO A 159 -29.25 20.16 -12.50
C PRO A 159 -29.73 19.03 -11.54
N VAL A 160 -29.18 17.85 -11.74
CA VAL A 160 -29.44 16.65 -10.94
C VAL A 160 -28.17 16.25 -10.18
N ILE A 161 -28.35 15.65 -9.00
CA ILE A 161 -27.26 15.25 -8.11
C ILE A 161 -27.54 13.90 -7.47
N VAL A 162 -26.48 13.09 -7.33
CA VAL A 162 -26.47 11.87 -6.52
C VAL A 162 -25.59 12.14 -5.30
N LEU A 163 -26.10 11.86 -4.11
CA LEU A 163 -25.43 12.12 -2.86
C LEU A 163 -24.68 10.88 -2.36
N GLY A 164 -23.48 11.05 -1.81
CA GLY A 164 -22.85 10.03 -0.99
C GLY A 164 -23.62 9.79 0.31
N GLY A 165 -23.51 8.58 0.87
CA GLY A 165 -24.27 8.17 2.04
C GLY A 165 -24.08 9.07 3.26
N SER A 166 -22.86 9.52 3.53
CA SER A 166 -22.58 10.44 4.65
C SER A 166 -23.08 11.85 4.41
N ILE A 167 -23.15 12.30 3.15
CA ILE A 167 -23.74 13.62 2.82
C ILE A 167 -25.26 13.59 3.00
N LYS A 168 -25.93 12.50 2.58
CA LYS A 168 -27.37 12.32 2.83
C LYS A 168 -27.67 12.37 4.33
N GLU A 169 -26.94 11.65 5.15
CA GLU A 169 -27.15 11.66 6.60
C GLU A 169 -26.92 13.04 7.23
N PHE A 170 -25.84 13.73 6.81
CA PHE A 170 -25.53 15.07 7.32
C PHE A 170 -26.59 16.11 6.96
N LEU A 171 -27.14 16.08 5.73
CA LEU A 171 -28.09 17.09 5.26
C LEU A 171 -29.55 16.78 5.67
N PHE A 172 -29.96 15.53 5.63
CA PHE A 172 -31.34 15.10 5.75
C PHE A 172 -31.61 14.23 6.99
N GLY A 173 -30.57 13.73 7.68
CA GLY A 173 -30.75 12.75 8.75
C GLY A 173 -31.52 11.52 8.24
N ASP A 174 -32.61 11.19 8.93
CA ASP A 174 -33.49 10.07 8.56
C ASP A 174 -34.53 10.42 7.49
N ASN A 175 -34.67 11.69 7.12
CA ASN A 175 -35.66 12.14 6.13
C ASN A 175 -35.28 11.68 4.72
N ASP A 176 -36.28 11.57 3.86
CA ASP A 176 -36.08 11.25 2.43
C ASP A 176 -35.42 12.42 1.70
N ALA A 177 -34.32 12.10 1.00
CA ALA A 177 -33.56 13.04 0.20
C ALA A 177 -34.01 13.09 -1.27
N ILE A 178 -34.68 12.03 -1.77
CA ILE A 178 -35.04 11.92 -3.18
C ILE A 178 -36.07 12.98 -3.57
N GLY A 179 -35.81 13.69 -4.67
CA GLY A 179 -36.63 14.78 -5.16
C GLY A 179 -36.42 16.13 -4.47
N GLN A 180 -35.72 16.17 -3.33
CA GLN A 180 -35.39 17.41 -2.63
C GLN A 180 -34.35 18.24 -3.41
N LYS A 181 -34.28 19.54 -3.10
CA LYS A 181 -33.35 20.46 -3.76
C LYS A 181 -32.23 20.88 -2.82
N VAL A 182 -30.98 20.58 -3.18
CA VAL A 182 -29.80 21.05 -2.51
C VAL A 182 -29.12 22.14 -3.34
N LYS A 183 -28.30 22.99 -2.73
CA LYS A 183 -27.57 24.05 -3.41
C LYS A 183 -26.05 23.73 -3.40
N LEU A 184 -25.42 23.78 -4.59
CA LEU A 184 -23.98 23.89 -4.77
C LEU A 184 -23.68 25.29 -5.33
N ARG A 185 -22.83 26.07 -4.66
CA ARG A 185 -22.73 27.52 -4.95
C ARG A 185 -24.11 28.20 -4.99
N ASN A 186 -24.48 28.72 -6.16
CA ASN A 186 -25.77 29.40 -6.40
C ASN A 186 -26.74 28.54 -7.26
N VAL A 187 -26.36 27.31 -7.62
CA VAL A 187 -27.16 26.42 -8.45
C VAL A 187 -27.93 25.44 -7.58
N SER A 188 -29.21 25.29 -7.86
CA SER A 188 -30.11 24.35 -7.17
C SER A 188 -30.14 23.03 -7.93
N PHE A 189 -29.80 21.95 -7.28
CA PHE A 189 -29.77 20.59 -7.82
C PHE A 189 -30.88 19.75 -7.20
N ARG A 190 -31.57 18.96 -8.02
CA ARG A 190 -32.53 17.97 -7.55
C ARG A 190 -31.84 16.66 -7.23
N VAL A 191 -32.00 16.13 -6.03
CA VAL A 191 -31.48 14.84 -5.62
C VAL A 191 -32.25 13.73 -6.35
N VAL A 192 -31.52 12.89 -7.12
CA VAL A 192 -32.10 11.77 -7.89
C VAL A 192 -31.68 10.41 -7.36
N GLY A 193 -30.60 10.37 -6.55
CA GLY A 193 -30.12 9.13 -5.95
C GLY A 193 -29.24 9.38 -4.73
N VAL A 194 -29.07 8.31 -3.95
CA VAL A 194 -28.14 8.22 -2.82
C VAL A 194 -27.30 6.96 -2.99
N MET A 195 -25.98 7.11 -2.88
CA MET A 195 -25.03 6.01 -2.98
C MET A 195 -25.11 5.07 -1.76
N GLU A 196 -24.84 3.80 -1.97
CA GLU A 196 -24.54 2.87 -0.88
C GLU A 196 -23.23 3.28 -0.21
N LYS A 197 -23.18 3.16 1.13
CA LYS A 197 -21.94 3.47 1.85
C LYS A 197 -20.85 2.46 1.51
N ARG A 198 -19.69 2.98 1.10
CA ARG A 198 -18.50 2.19 0.76
C ARG A 198 -17.37 2.36 1.80
N GLY A 199 -17.51 3.37 2.68
CA GLY A 199 -16.48 3.73 3.64
C GLY A 199 -15.31 4.51 3.02
N ALA A 200 -14.22 4.59 3.76
CA ALA A 200 -13.00 5.23 3.27
C ALA A 200 -12.16 4.23 2.46
N ILE A 201 -11.83 4.61 1.23
CA ILE A 201 -10.96 3.83 0.32
C ILE A 201 -9.66 4.63 0.15
N SER A 202 -8.53 4.01 0.44
CA SER A 202 -7.20 4.63 0.32
C SER A 202 -7.07 6.02 0.98
N GLY A 203 -7.82 6.25 2.06
CA GLY A 203 -7.82 7.53 2.81
C GLY A 203 -8.80 8.58 2.29
N PHE A 204 -9.54 8.30 1.22
CA PHE A 204 -10.62 9.15 0.71
C PHE A 204 -11.97 8.63 1.22
N ASP A 205 -12.75 9.50 1.87
CA ASP A 205 -14.11 9.20 2.29
C ASP A 205 -15.06 9.28 1.09
N MET A 206 -15.28 8.13 0.43
CA MET A 206 -16.17 8.02 -0.73
C MET A 206 -17.63 8.37 -0.41
N ASP A 207 -18.01 8.23 0.86
CA ASP A 207 -19.36 8.53 1.31
C ASP A 207 -19.62 10.04 1.49
N SER A 208 -18.55 10.85 1.54
CA SER A 208 -18.60 12.32 1.63
C SER A 208 -18.51 13.03 0.26
N MET A 209 -18.67 12.31 -0.84
CA MET A 209 -18.64 12.83 -2.21
C MET A 209 -20.05 13.01 -2.75
N VAL A 210 -20.17 13.84 -3.81
CA VAL A 210 -21.41 14.01 -4.57
C VAL A 210 -21.12 13.92 -6.06
N TYR A 211 -22.08 13.41 -6.82
CA TYR A 211 -21.96 13.18 -8.26
C TYR A 211 -22.97 14.01 -9.03
N ILE A 212 -22.54 14.69 -10.07
CA ILE A 212 -23.37 15.45 -11.00
C ILE A 212 -22.91 15.16 -12.42
N PRO A 213 -23.76 15.36 -13.47
CA PRO A 213 -23.32 15.17 -14.84
C PRO A 213 -22.13 16.08 -15.21
N THR A 214 -21.15 15.56 -15.98
CA THR A 214 -19.93 16.30 -16.37
C THR A 214 -20.28 17.63 -17.05
N LEU A 215 -21.19 17.62 -18.05
CA LEU A 215 -21.62 18.82 -18.76
C LEU A 215 -22.29 19.84 -17.81
N THR A 216 -23.04 19.36 -16.83
CA THR A 216 -23.68 20.23 -15.82
C THR A 216 -22.63 20.89 -14.93
N MET A 217 -21.61 20.15 -14.51
CA MET A 217 -20.50 20.71 -13.73
C MET A 217 -19.76 21.77 -14.53
N GLN A 218 -19.38 21.47 -15.76
CA GLN A 218 -18.69 22.42 -16.66
C GLN A 218 -19.50 23.71 -16.87
N LYS A 219 -20.76 23.58 -17.31
CA LYS A 219 -21.54 24.73 -17.77
C LYS A 219 -22.25 25.51 -16.66
N ARG A 220 -22.59 24.87 -15.52
CA ARG A 220 -23.35 25.54 -14.45
C ARG A 220 -22.53 25.89 -13.21
N LEU A 221 -21.42 25.19 -12.95
CA LEU A 221 -20.61 25.43 -11.75
C LEU A 221 -19.28 26.07 -12.07
N LEU A 222 -18.56 25.60 -13.08
CA LEU A 222 -17.17 25.98 -13.33
C LEU A 222 -17.00 26.98 -14.48
N ASP A 223 -17.98 27.06 -15.41
CA ASP A 223 -17.90 27.85 -16.64
C ASP A 223 -16.67 27.50 -17.48
N THR A 224 -16.47 26.20 -17.73
CA THR A 224 -15.32 25.64 -18.47
C THR A 224 -15.79 24.73 -19.60
N ASP A 225 -14.82 24.32 -20.45
CA ASP A 225 -15.07 23.37 -21.55
C ASP A 225 -14.08 22.18 -21.55
N TYR A 226 -13.18 22.13 -20.58
CA TYR A 226 -12.22 21.04 -20.44
C TYR A 226 -12.70 19.96 -19.47
N VAL A 227 -12.09 18.78 -19.56
CA VAL A 227 -12.23 17.66 -18.63
C VAL A 227 -10.85 17.30 -18.07
N MET A 228 -10.84 16.65 -16.91
CA MET A 228 -9.58 16.21 -16.26
C MET A 228 -9.15 14.83 -16.75
N GLY A 229 -10.10 14.05 -17.28
CA GLY A 229 -9.82 12.75 -17.86
C GLY A 229 -11.07 12.12 -18.46
N ALA A 230 -10.84 10.94 -19.03
CA ALA A 230 -11.87 10.07 -19.57
C ALA A 230 -11.49 8.61 -19.33
N SER A 231 -12.50 7.75 -19.32
CA SER A 231 -12.30 6.30 -19.33
C SER A 231 -13.09 5.71 -20.50
N VAL A 232 -12.49 4.76 -21.19
CA VAL A 232 -13.13 4.03 -22.29
C VAL A 232 -13.03 2.53 -22.05
N SER A 233 -14.06 1.78 -22.42
CA SER A 233 -14.00 0.32 -22.48
C SER A 233 -13.84 -0.15 -23.90
N VAL A 234 -13.09 -1.25 -24.09
CA VAL A 234 -12.86 -1.83 -25.41
C VAL A 234 -13.75 -3.04 -25.63
N LYS A 235 -14.18 -3.26 -26.92
CA LYS A 235 -14.95 -4.44 -27.33
C LYS A 235 -14.10 -5.71 -27.35
N ASP A 236 -12.87 -5.59 -27.81
CA ASP A 236 -11.91 -6.69 -27.98
C ASP A 236 -10.66 -6.37 -27.14
N ILE A 237 -10.49 -7.11 -26.03
CA ILE A 237 -9.40 -6.92 -25.10
C ILE A 237 -8.03 -7.28 -25.71
N ASP A 238 -8.00 -8.20 -26.66
CA ASP A 238 -6.75 -8.60 -27.33
C ASP A 238 -6.15 -7.46 -28.16
N LYS A 239 -6.96 -6.43 -28.46
CA LYS A 239 -6.55 -5.22 -29.17
C LYS A 239 -6.40 -3.99 -28.29
N ILE A 240 -6.36 -4.15 -26.97
CA ILE A 240 -6.33 -3.01 -26.04
C ILE A 240 -5.08 -2.16 -26.23
N ASP A 241 -3.92 -2.78 -26.43
CA ASP A 241 -2.66 -2.07 -26.66
C ASP A 241 -2.68 -1.31 -28.00
N GLN A 242 -3.25 -1.91 -29.05
CA GLN A 242 -3.44 -1.22 -30.34
C GLN A 242 -4.38 -0.02 -30.18
N THR A 243 -5.50 -0.20 -29.48
CA THR A 243 -6.46 0.90 -29.24
C THR A 243 -5.85 2.03 -28.42
N LYS A 244 -5.00 1.69 -27.43
CA LYS A 244 -4.23 2.67 -26.69
C LYS A 244 -3.35 3.52 -27.60
N GLU A 245 -2.58 2.90 -28.49
CA GLU A 245 -1.73 3.64 -29.43
C GLU A 245 -2.57 4.50 -30.40
N GLU A 246 -3.70 4.00 -30.89
CA GLU A 246 -4.63 4.77 -31.72
C GLU A 246 -5.16 6.02 -30.99
N ILE A 247 -5.44 5.90 -29.66
CA ILE A 247 -5.85 7.05 -28.82
C ILE A 247 -4.70 8.05 -28.69
N ILE A 248 -3.48 7.59 -28.44
CA ILE A 248 -2.30 8.45 -28.30
C ILE A 248 -2.06 9.24 -29.61
N GLU A 249 -2.05 8.56 -30.74
CA GLU A 249 -1.86 9.21 -32.06
C GLU A 249 -2.97 10.23 -32.33
N LEU A 250 -4.23 9.88 -32.07
CA LEU A 250 -5.39 10.76 -32.25
C LEU A 250 -5.26 12.03 -31.38
N LEU A 251 -4.88 11.89 -30.12
CA LEU A 251 -4.74 13.03 -29.20
C LEU A 251 -3.56 13.92 -29.58
N ARG A 252 -2.41 13.36 -29.97
CA ARG A 252 -1.27 14.14 -30.48
C ARG A 252 -1.63 14.95 -31.74
N GLU A 253 -2.32 14.34 -32.68
CA GLU A 253 -2.81 15.04 -33.87
C GLU A 253 -3.74 16.22 -33.50
N ARG A 254 -4.68 15.99 -32.55
CA ARG A 254 -5.67 17.00 -32.15
C ARG A 254 -5.09 18.12 -31.30
N HIS A 255 -4.08 17.82 -30.48
CA HIS A 255 -3.38 18.79 -29.65
C HIS A 255 -2.17 19.43 -30.35
N ASN A 256 -1.83 19.02 -31.62
CA ASN A 256 -0.68 19.42 -32.39
C ASN A 256 0.65 19.18 -31.65
N ILE A 257 0.81 17.98 -31.07
CA ILE A 257 2.00 17.55 -30.34
C ILE A 257 2.83 16.62 -31.24
N ASP A 258 4.06 17.05 -31.58
CA ASP A 258 4.99 16.26 -32.38
C ASP A 258 5.99 15.46 -31.50
N ASP A 259 6.32 15.95 -30.31
CA ASP A 259 7.26 15.32 -29.41
C ASP A 259 6.51 14.62 -28.25
N PRO A 260 6.71 13.30 -28.05
CA PRO A 260 6.12 12.56 -26.94
C PRO A 260 6.39 13.14 -25.54
N ASP A 261 7.50 13.84 -25.36
CA ASP A 261 7.84 14.48 -24.09
C ASP A 261 6.94 15.70 -23.80
N GLU A 262 6.29 16.24 -24.83
CA GLU A 262 5.35 17.36 -24.71
C GLU A 262 3.89 16.93 -24.53
N ASP A 263 3.61 15.61 -24.47
CA ASP A 263 2.26 15.10 -24.24
C ASP A 263 1.64 15.73 -22.98
N ASP A 264 0.49 16.35 -23.12
CA ASP A 264 -0.33 16.95 -22.06
C ASP A 264 -1.41 16.00 -21.53
N PHE A 265 -1.35 14.75 -21.97
CA PHE A 265 -2.20 13.63 -21.55
C PHE A 265 -1.38 12.38 -21.31
N GLU A 266 -1.97 11.43 -20.63
CA GLU A 266 -1.46 10.09 -20.42
C GLU A 266 -2.55 9.06 -20.68
N VAL A 267 -2.21 8.01 -21.40
CA VAL A 267 -3.12 6.90 -21.74
C VAL A 267 -2.57 5.63 -21.11
N MET A 268 -3.33 5.04 -20.22
CA MET A 268 -2.92 3.83 -19.49
C MET A 268 -4.01 2.77 -19.55
N THR A 269 -3.61 1.52 -19.78
CA THR A 269 -4.49 0.38 -19.55
C THR A 269 -4.62 0.11 -18.06
N MET A 270 -5.70 -0.54 -17.63
CA MET A 270 -5.89 -0.90 -16.21
C MET A 270 -4.76 -1.82 -15.69
N VAL A 271 -4.19 -2.67 -16.56
CA VAL A 271 -3.05 -3.52 -16.22
C VAL A 271 -1.80 -2.67 -15.93
N GLU A 272 -1.56 -1.61 -16.68
CA GLU A 272 -0.43 -0.69 -16.43
C GLU A 272 -0.63 0.08 -15.11
N VAL A 273 -1.85 0.52 -14.82
CA VAL A 273 -2.17 1.16 -13.53
C VAL A 273 -1.92 0.20 -12.36
N GLN A 274 -2.35 -1.06 -12.48
CA GLN A 274 -2.07 -2.09 -11.48
C GLN A 274 -0.58 -2.32 -11.29
N ASN A 275 0.19 -2.41 -12.38
CA ASN A 275 1.64 -2.57 -12.33
C ASN A 275 2.33 -1.36 -11.66
N MET A 276 1.87 -0.14 -11.93
CA MET A 276 2.38 1.07 -11.28
C MET A 276 2.15 1.02 -9.76
N VAL A 277 0.96 0.66 -9.33
CA VAL A 277 0.63 0.47 -7.91
C VAL A 277 1.54 -0.59 -7.28
N GLU A 278 1.76 -1.72 -7.97
CA GLU A 278 2.70 -2.76 -7.52
C GLU A 278 4.11 -2.25 -7.30
N VAL A 279 4.65 -1.48 -8.24
CA VAL A 279 5.99 -0.88 -8.16
C VAL A 279 6.08 0.08 -6.98
N VAL A 280 5.07 0.93 -6.77
CA VAL A 280 5.04 1.88 -5.65
C VAL A 280 5.05 1.15 -4.31
N PHE A 281 4.14 0.18 -4.10
CA PHE A 281 4.09 -0.57 -2.84
C PHE A 281 5.32 -1.43 -2.60
N SER A 282 5.89 -2.06 -3.64
CA SER A 282 7.13 -2.83 -3.50
C SER A 282 8.30 -1.94 -3.13
N THR A 283 8.38 -0.73 -3.69
CA THR A 283 9.43 0.26 -3.36
C THR A 283 9.31 0.73 -1.91
N ILE A 284 8.10 1.06 -1.45
CA ILE A 284 7.86 1.46 -0.04
C ILE A 284 8.23 0.31 0.90
N THR A 285 7.79 -0.90 0.60
CA THR A 285 8.08 -2.09 1.40
C THR A 285 9.59 -2.37 1.45
N LEU A 286 10.30 -2.20 0.33
CA LEU A 286 11.76 -2.33 0.27
C LEU A 286 12.45 -1.30 1.18
N LEU A 287 12.08 -0.02 1.08
CA LEU A 287 12.64 1.05 1.91
C LEU A 287 12.43 0.79 3.40
N LEU A 288 11.22 0.41 3.80
CA LEU A 288 10.91 0.08 5.18
C LEU A 288 11.67 -1.17 5.65
N SER A 289 11.84 -2.18 4.78
CA SER A 289 12.61 -3.38 5.07
C SER A 289 14.10 -3.08 5.30
N ILE A 290 14.67 -2.11 4.57
CA ILE A 290 16.05 -1.65 4.78
C ILE A 290 16.19 -1.02 6.17
N ILE A 291 15.24 -0.20 6.60
CA ILE A 291 15.26 0.40 7.95
C ILE A 291 15.24 -0.68 9.03
N VAL A 292 14.40 -1.71 8.87
CA VAL A 292 14.36 -2.85 9.79
C VAL A 292 15.66 -3.64 9.75
N ALA A 293 16.26 -3.86 8.58
CA ALA A 293 17.55 -4.54 8.45
C ALA A 293 18.66 -3.81 9.22
N VAL A 294 18.70 -2.47 9.16
CA VAL A 294 19.64 -1.66 9.96
C VAL A 294 19.39 -1.88 11.45
N SER A 295 18.13 -1.87 11.90
CA SER A 295 17.78 -2.13 13.30
C SER A 295 18.21 -3.52 13.77
N LEU A 296 18.04 -4.52 12.91
CA LEU A 296 18.47 -5.90 13.17
C LEU A 296 20.02 -6.03 13.21
N ILE A 297 20.76 -5.27 12.42
CA ILE A 297 22.23 -5.21 12.49
C ILE A 297 22.67 -4.65 13.84
N VAL A 298 22.02 -3.58 14.32
CA VAL A 298 22.30 -3.03 15.66
C VAL A 298 22.02 -4.09 16.75
N GLY A 299 20.91 -4.83 16.64
CA GLY A 299 20.62 -6.00 17.48
C GLY A 299 21.72 -7.07 17.40
N GLY A 300 22.24 -7.34 16.21
CA GLY A 300 23.36 -8.27 15.98
C GLY A 300 24.66 -7.86 16.67
N VAL A 301 24.99 -6.57 16.70
CA VAL A 301 26.14 -6.05 17.47
C VAL A 301 25.93 -6.29 18.97
N GLY A 302 24.70 -6.12 19.47
CA GLY A 302 24.32 -6.47 20.84
C GLY A 302 24.57 -7.95 21.15
N ILE A 303 24.19 -8.85 20.23
CA ILE A 303 24.43 -10.30 20.34
C ILE A 303 25.93 -10.57 20.43
N THR A 304 26.73 -10.00 19.53
CA THR A 304 28.19 -10.16 19.47
C THR A 304 28.81 -9.76 20.83
N ASN A 305 28.41 -8.63 21.38
CA ASN A 305 28.92 -8.16 22.68
C ASN A 305 28.53 -9.10 23.82
N ILE A 306 27.28 -9.55 23.86
CA ILE A 306 26.78 -10.49 24.89
C ILE A 306 27.53 -11.83 24.81
N MET A 307 27.68 -12.37 23.61
CA MET A 307 28.41 -13.62 23.38
C MET A 307 29.89 -13.49 23.72
N TYR A 308 30.52 -12.34 23.41
CA TYR A 308 31.91 -12.08 23.76
C TYR A 308 32.13 -12.07 25.28
N VAL A 309 31.27 -11.38 26.04
CA VAL A 309 31.30 -11.39 27.52
C VAL A 309 31.06 -12.81 28.06
N SER A 310 30.13 -13.57 27.47
CA SER A 310 29.88 -14.97 27.85
C SER A 310 31.11 -15.85 27.63
N VAL A 311 31.88 -15.65 26.58
CA VAL A 311 33.15 -16.36 26.35
C VAL A 311 34.17 -16.04 27.44
N ILE A 312 34.32 -14.77 27.83
CA ILE A 312 35.25 -14.35 28.91
C ILE A 312 34.86 -15.00 30.23
N GLU A 313 33.58 -14.91 30.61
CA GLU A 313 33.08 -15.49 31.87
C GLU A 313 33.26 -17.01 31.95
N ARG A 314 33.25 -17.69 30.78
CA ARG A 314 33.37 -19.17 30.68
C ARG A 314 34.74 -19.63 30.25
N THR A 315 35.76 -18.77 30.30
CA THR A 315 37.16 -19.08 29.84
C THR A 315 37.72 -20.32 30.53
N PHE A 316 37.52 -20.47 31.83
CA PHE A 316 37.95 -21.63 32.59
C PHE A 316 37.29 -22.93 32.13
N GLU A 317 35.98 -22.94 31.91
CA GLU A 317 35.21 -24.07 31.39
C GLU A 317 35.68 -24.49 30.00
N ILE A 318 35.93 -23.50 29.12
CA ILE A 318 36.46 -23.72 27.77
C ILE A 318 37.87 -24.34 27.82
N GLY A 319 38.73 -23.82 28.70
CA GLY A 319 40.06 -24.32 28.93
C GLY A 319 40.06 -25.76 29.43
N LEU A 320 39.20 -26.09 30.39
CA LEU A 320 39.03 -27.44 30.92
C LEU A 320 38.58 -28.44 29.84
N ARG A 321 37.57 -28.06 29.03
CA ARG A 321 37.10 -28.89 27.90
C ARG A 321 38.23 -29.15 26.89
N ARG A 322 39.06 -28.15 26.59
CA ARG A 322 40.18 -28.29 25.68
C ARG A 322 41.30 -29.14 26.29
N ALA A 323 41.54 -29.04 27.59
CA ALA A 323 42.55 -29.86 28.24
C ALA A 323 42.21 -31.37 28.25
N ILE A 324 40.91 -31.72 28.29
CA ILE A 324 40.40 -33.09 28.22
C ILE A 324 40.20 -33.57 26.78
N GLY A 325 40.61 -32.76 25.72
CA GLY A 325 40.69 -33.22 24.34
C GLY A 325 39.68 -32.69 23.37
N ALA A 326 38.85 -31.68 23.74
CA ALA A 326 37.97 -31.03 22.78
C ALA A 326 38.74 -30.27 21.71
N LYS A 327 38.36 -30.47 20.43
CA LYS A 327 38.96 -29.77 19.30
C LYS A 327 38.47 -28.32 19.22
N ARG A 328 39.30 -27.42 18.67
CA ARG A 328 38.92 -26.02 18.41
C ARG A 328 37.59 -25.90 17.65
N ARG A 329 37.37 -26.78 16.67
CA ARG A 329 36.13 -26.82 15.89
C ARG A 329 34.89 -27.15 16.74
N ASP A 330 35.05 -27.97 17.78
CA ASP A 330 33.92 -28.32 18.65
C ASP A 330 33.48 -27.14 19.49
N ILE A 331 34.42 -26.37 20.04
CA ILE A 331 34.15 -25.13 20.78
C ILE A 331 33.51 -24.09 19.84
N LEU A 332 34.07 -23.89 18.62
CA LEU A 332 33.52 -22.96 17.65
C LEU A 332 32.05 -23.29 17.32
N TRP A 333 31.78 -24.55 16.97
CA TRP A 333 30.39 -24.95 16.66
C TRP A 333 29.46 -24.84 17.85
N GLN A 334 29.92 -25.08 19.06
CA GLN A 334 29.09 -24.92 20.24
C GLN A 334 28.61 -23.47 20.40
N PHE A 335 29.54 -22.50 20.42
CA PHE A 335 29.19 -21.08 20.56
C PHE A 335 28.41 -20.53 19.38
N LEU A 336 28.71 -21.00 18.16
CA LEU A 336 27.94 -20.60 16.97
C LEU A 336 26.50 -21.11 17.02
N LEU A 337 26.29 -22.37 17.43
CA LEU A 337 24.95 -22.93 17.63
C LEU A 337 24.19 -22.19 18.75
N GLU A 338 24.87 -21.79 19.82
CA GLU A 338 24.28 -20.98 20.89
C GLU A 338 23.72 -19.65 20.36
N ALA A 339 24.50 -18.95 19.51
CA ALA A 339 24.05 -17.72 18.85
C ALA A 339 22.86 -17.96 17.89
N ILE A 340 22.91 -19.03 17.07
CA ILE A 340 21.84 -19.39 16.14
C ILE A 340 20.54 -19.75 16.89
N ILE A 341 20.63 -20.51 17.98
CA ILE A 341 19.45 -20.89 18.78
C ILE A 341 18.82 -19.64 19.40
N LEU A 342 19.63 -18.73 19.96
CA LEU A 342 19.15 -17.46 20.50
C LEU A 342 18.40 -16.63 19.50
N THR A 343 18.99 -16.45 18.29
CA THR A 343 18.35 -15.67 17.24
C THR A 343 17.12 -16.36 16.69
N PHE A 344 17.17 -17.68 16.50
CA PHE A 344 16.01 -18.44 16.05
C PHE A 344 14.82 -18.35 17.01
N LEU A 345 15.08 -18.48 18.33
CA LEU A 345 14.02 -18.30 19.35
C LEU A 345 13.46 -16.87 19.33
N GLY A 346 14.33 -15.85 19.20
CA GLY A 346 13.91 -14.47 18.99
C GLY A 346 13.11 -14.30 17.72
N GLY A 347 13.53 -14.95 16.62
CA GLY A 347 12.82 -14.97 15.34
C GLY A 347 11.42 -15.56 15.45
N VAL A 348 11.28 -16.73 16.07
CA VAL A 348 9.97 -17.38 16.26
C VAL A 348 9.05 -16.53 17.14
N LEU A 349 9.55 -16.00 18.25
CA LEU A 349 8.78 -15.09 19.10
C LEU A 349 8.41 -13.80 18.35
N GLY A 350 9.34 -13.25 17.56
CA GLY A 350 9.10 -12.08 16.74
C GLY A 350 8.01 -12.32 15.70
N VAL A 351 8.00 -13.47 15.05
CA VAL A 351 6.93 -13.86 14.11
C VAL A 351 5.58 -13.93 14.82
N ILE A 352 5.50 -14.57 15.97
CA ILE A 352 4.25 -14.68 16.73
C ILE A 352 3.74 -13.30 17.14
N ILE A 353 4.61 -12.46 17.70
CA ILE A 353 4.28 -11.08 18.10
C ILE A 353 3.89 -10.26 16.86
N GLY A 354 4.64 -10.38 15.77
CA GLY A 354 4.38 -9.66 14.51
C GLY A 354 3.01 -10.00 13.93
N ILE A 355 2.64 -11.29 13.90
CA ILE A 355 1.30 -11.73 13.46
C ILE A 355 0.22 -11.17 14.38
N ALA A 356 0.42 -11.23 15.71
CA ALA A 356 -0.56 -10.71 16.67
C ALA A 356 -0.75 -9.20 16.53
N VAL A 357 0.34 -8.43 16.35
CA VAL A 357 0.27 -6.98 16.12
C VAL A 357 -0.37 -6.66 14.76
N SER A 358 -0.03 -7.38 13.69
CA SER A 358 -0.67 -7.22 12.38
C SER A 358 -2.17 -7.47 12.43
N TYR A 359 -2.60 -8.49 13.20
CA TYR A 359 -4.03 -8.75 13.39
C TYR A 359 -4.72 -7.64 14.18
N LEU A 360 -4.05 -7.06 15.17
CA LEU A 360 -4.58 -5.92 15.93
C LEU A 360 -4.71 -4.68 15.05
N VAL A 361 -3.73 -4.40 14.18
CA VAL A 361 -3.80 -3.32 13.18
C VAL A 361 -4.98 -3.53 12.24
N TYR A 362 -5.20 -4.76 11.76
CA TYR A 362 -6.35 -5.13 10.95
C TYR A 362 -7.69 -4.82 11.66
N LEU A 363 -7.84 -5.23 12.94
CA LEU A 363 -9.06 -4.96 13.71
C LEU A 363 -9.30 -3.45 13.90
N LEU A 364 -8.24 -2.69 14.15
CA LEU A 364 -8.33 -1.23 14.24
C LEU A 364 -8.74 -0.61 12.91
N ALA A 365 -8.14 -1.02 11.78
CA ALA A 365 -8.49 -0.52 10.46
C ALA A 365 -9.97 -0.73 10.15
N ILE A 366 -10.51 -1.92 10.40
CA ILE A 366 -11.94 -2.20 10.21
C ILE A 366 -12.81 -1.34 11.13
N SER A 367 -12.40 -1.11 12.39
CA SER A 367 -13.17 -0.28 13.32
C SER A 367 -13.29 1.19 12.87
N PHE A 368 -12.33 1.66 12.06
CA PHE A 368 -12.34 2.96 11.40
C PHE A 368 -13.03 2.96 10.03
N GLY A 369 -13.65 1.84 9.62
CA GLY A 369 -14.33 1.71 8.35
C GLY A 369 -13.41 1.56 7.13
N ILE A 370 -12.13 1.24 7.35
CA ILE A 370 -11.18 0.99 6.27
C ILE A 370 -11.29 -0.48 5.87
N ASN A 371 -11.56 -0.74 4.58
CA ASN A 371 -11.51 -2.09 4.02
C ASN A 371 -10.06 -2.56 3.93
N TRP A 372 -9.60 -3.25 4.98
CA TRP A 372 -8.24 -3.76 5.05
C TRP A 372 -8.25 -5.28 4.94
N SER A 373 -7.44 -5.85 4.05
CA SER A 373 -7.27 -7.29 3.98
C SER A 373 -6.14 -7.75 4.91
N PHE A 374 -6.46 -8.64 5.87
CA PHE A 374 -5.44 -9.27 6.69
C PHE A 374 -4.71 -10.34 5.87
N ASN A 375 -3.46 -10.08 5.56
CA ASN A 375 -2.62 -11.02 4.83
C ASN A 375 -1.23 -11.11 5.47
N VAL A 376 -0.84 -12.30 5.91
CA VAL A 376 0.53 -12.61 6.34
C VAL A 376 1.06 -13.68 5.42
N SER A 377 1.90 -13.29 4.47
CA SER A 377 2.48 -14.21 3.51
C SER A 377 3.40 -15.24 4.20
N ILE A 378 3.31 -16.50 3.80
CA ILE A 378 4.25 -17.55 4.22
C ILE A 378 5.69 -17.16 3.84
N PHE A 379 5.84 -16.48 2.70
CA PHE A 379 7.14 -15.98 2.25
C PHE A 379 7.74 -14.99 3.26
N SER A 380 6.94 -14.06 3.81
CA SER A 380 7.37 -13.11 4.83
C SER A 380 7.85 -13.80 6.10
N VAL A 381 7.15 -14.85 6.53
CA VAL A 381 7.54 -15.66 7.70
C VAL A 381 8.87 -16.38 7.46
N ILE A 382 9.04 -17.02 6.30
CA ILE A 382 10.28 -17.72 5.93
C ILE A 382 11.44 -16.72 5.87
N MET A 383 11.26 -15.58 5.20
CA MET A 383 12.27 -14.53 5.10
C MET A 383 12.68 -14.01 6.48
N ALA A 384 11.72 -13.76 7.37
CA ALA A 384 11.99 -13.32 8.74
C ALA A 384 12.85 -14.33 9.52
N LEU A 385 12.56 -15.62 9.43
CA LEU A 385 13.34 -16.68 10.08
C LEU A 385 14.75 -16.82 9.44
N VAL A 386 14.85 -16.75 8.12
CA VAL A 386 16.14 -16.76 7.42
C VAL A 386 17.00 -15.57 7.84
N PHE A 387 16.42 -14.37 7.91
CA PHE A 387 17.12 -13.17 8.42
C PHE A 387 17.57 -13.35 9.85
N SER A 388 16.72 -13.85 10.74
CA SER A 388 17.05 -14.11 12.14
C SER A 388 18.25 -15.05 12.28
N VAL A 389 18.24 -16.18 11.58
CA VAL A 389 19.34 -17.15 11.59
C VAL A 389 20.62 -16.55 10.99
N SER A 390 20.53 -15.78 9.91
CA SER A 390 21.67 -15.13 9.26
C SER A 390 22.36 -14.16 10.19
N ILE A 391 21.60 -13.37 10.96
CA ILE A 391 22.14 -12.48 11.99
C ILE A 391 22.85 -13.29 13.08
N GLY A 392 22.26 -14.40 13.53
CA GLY A 392 22.88 -15.29 14.50
C GLY A 392 24.22 -15.84 14.05
N ILE A 393 24.34 -16.22 12.78
CA ILE A 393 25.60 -16.68 12.19
C ILE A 393 26.60 -15.53 12.15
N ILE A 394 26.24 -14.39 11.56
CA ILE A 394 27.15 -13.25 11.39
C ILE A 394 27.65 -12.73 12.75
N ALA A 395 26.74 -12.51 13.70
CA ALA A 395 27.05 -11.99 15.02
C ALA A 395 27.81 -13.02 15.89
N GLY A 396 27.53 -14.32 15.71
CA GLY A 396 28.11 -15.41 16.51
C GLY A 396 29.50 -15.85 16.06
N VAL A 397 29.88 -15.64 14.76
CA VAL A 397 31.16 -16.13 14.22
C VAL A 397 32.37 -15.53 14.94
N TYR A 398 32.37 -14.23 15.21
CA TYR A 398 33.51 -13.57 15.87
C TYR A 398 33.73 -14.10 17.30
N PRO A 399 32.75 -14.07 18.23
CA PRO A 399 32.94 -14.59 19.58
C PRO A 399 33.21 -16.11 19.60
N ALA A 400 32.59 -16.89 18.71
CA ALA A 400 32.88 -18.32 18.60
C ALA A 400 34.32 -18.62 18.18
N LYS A 401 34.92 -17.80 17.29
CA LYS A 401 36.36 -17.91 16.94
C LYS A 401 37.25 -17.56 18.11
N GLU A 402 36.93 -16.54 18.90
CA GLU A 402 37.71 -16.16 20.09
C GLU A 402 37.65 -17.27 21.17
N ALA A 403 36.44 -17.84 21.41
CA ALA A 403 36.32 -18.99 22.30
C ALA A 403 37.19 -20.19 21.86
N ALA A 404 37.26 -20.47 20.55
CA ALA A 404 38.07 -21.57 20.01
C ALA A 404 39.58 -21.35 20.09
N LYS A 405 40.06 -20.09 20.26
CA LYS A 405 41.47 -19.74 20.41
C LYS A 405 42.00 -19.84 21.84
N VAL A 406 41.15 -19.91 22.86
CA VAL A 406 41.53 -19.94 24.26
C VAL A 406 42.59 -21.01 24.53
N ASP A 407 43.69 -20.62 25.14
CA ASP A 407 44.77 -21.55 25.52
C ASP A 407 44.40 -22.28 26.80
N PRO A 408 44.41 -23.63 26.85
CA PRO A 408 44.07 -24.40 28.04
C PRO A 408 44.94 -24.06 29.27
N ILE A 409 46.23 -23.80 29.04
CA ILE A 409 47.18 -23.53 30.13
C ILE A 409 46.90 -22.18 30.76
N GLU A 410 46.69 -21.14 29.92
CA GLU A 410 46.39 -19.80 30.43
C GLU A 410 44.99 -19.73 31.05
N ALA A 411 44.00 -20.46 30.51
CA ALA A 411 42.66 -20.50 31.03
C ALA A 411 42.58 -21.14 32.42
N LEU A 412 43.35 -22.17 32.68
CA LEU A 412 43.41 -22.87 34.00
C LEU A 412 44.28 -22.15 35.04
N ARG A 413 45.16 -21.22 34.61
CA ARG A 413 46.04 -20.43 35.50
C ARG A 413 45.37 -19.13 36.00
N LYS A 414 44.36 -18.66 35.35
CA LYS A 414 43.55 -17.49 35.80
C LYS A 414 42.45 -17.98 36.75
N GLU A 415 42.78 -18.15 37.99
CA GLU A 415 41.86 -18.10 39.10
C GLU A 415 41.76 -16.68 39.65
#